data_d1c4de21cf4a22ac177e9ee27c3c449b
#
_entry.id   d1c4de21cf4a22ac177e9ee27c3c449b
#
_cell.length_a   1.000
_cell.length_b   1.000
_cell.length_c   1.000
_cell.angle_alpha   90.00
_cell.angle_beta   90.00
_cell.angle_gamma   90.00
#
_symmetry.space_group_name_H-M   'P 1'
#
loop_
_entity.id
_entity.type
_entity.pdbx_description
1 polymer ?
#
loop_
_entity_poly.entity_id
_entity_poly.type
_entity_poly.pdbx_seq_one_letter_code
_entity_poly.pdbx_strand_id
1 'polypeptide(L)'
;MYIDTHAHLTDGAFDDDRQGLIKGLAAGGIGKIIEISCDPKDFPASAALAEQNPGIYLAFGIHPEFAETYTEGDMAALGEYLKHPKCVALGETGLDYYWKPYNREKQLELFRRQLDMAIERDMPVSMHIREAYGDCMGVLESYGGRIKGVMHCFSGSAGIAERCAGLGLYMAFGGALTFRSNKKGPAACAATPIDRLLTETDCPYMAPEPHRGERNDPGYIPLICGKMAEIKGVSADEMARRVEENGARLFGI
;
A
#
# COMPACT_ATOMS: atom_id res chain seq x y z
N MET A 1 -7.16 -4.07 -17.02
CA MET A 1 -6.27 -5.02 -16.30
C MET A 1 -6.38 -4.73 -14.82
N TYR A 2 -5.98 -5.69 -13.97
CA TYR A 2 -5.95 -5.45 -12.51
C TYR A 2 -4.61 -4.83 -12.11
N ILE A 3 -4.64 -4.05 -11.02
CA ILE A 3 -3.45 -3.48 -10.37
C ILE A 3 -3.40 -3.94 -8.91
N ASP A 4 -2.22 -4.33 -8.45
CA ASP A 4 -1.91 -4.54 -7.04
C ASP A 4 -1.03 -3.39 -6.56
N THR A 5 -1.58 -2.54 -5.69
CA THR A 5 -0.88 -1.32 -5.26
C THR A 5 0.03 -1.53 -4.04
N HIS A 6 0.09 -2.76 -3.48
CA HIS A 6 0.93 -3.07 -2.33
C HIS A 6 1.18 -4.58 -2.22
N ALA A 7 2.39 -5.00 -2.54
CA ALA A 7 2.83 -6.39 -2.47
C ALA A 7 4.29 -6.48 -2.00
N HIS A 8 4.63 -7.54 -1.26
CA HIS A 8 6.00 -7.84 -0.80
C HIS A 8 6.52 -9.10 -1.51
N LEU A 9 6.73 -9.02 -2.81
CA LEU A 9 7.16 -10.16 -3.63
C LEU A 9 8.60 -10.62 -3.33
N THR A 10 9.41 -9.77 -2.68
CA THR A 10 10.75 -10.15 -2.21
C THR A 10 10.74 -10.89 -0.88
N ASP A 11 9.57 -11.02 -0.21
CA ASP A 11 9.44 -11.82 1.02
C ASP A 11 9.89 -13.28 0.79
N GLY A 12 10.54 -13.87 1.79
CA GLY A 12 11.05 -15.25 1.76
C GLY A 12 9.97 -16.32 1.51
N ALA A 13 8.70 -16.00 1.78
CA ALA A 13 7.59 -16.88 1.46
C ALA A 13 7.45 -17.18 -0.04
N PHE A 14 8.08 -16.40 -0.91
CA PHE A 14 8.06 -16.57 -2.36
C PHE A 14 9.36 -17.14 -2.94
N ASP A 15 10.38 -17.43 -2.14
CA ASP A 15 11.70 -17.81 -2.64
C ASP A 15 11.68 -19.00 -3.61
N ASP A 16 10.84 -19.99 -3.34
CA ASP A 16 10.78 -21.23 -4.11
C ASP A 16 10.11 -21.06 -5.50
N ASP A 17 9.17 -20.08 -5.65
CA ASP A 17 8.32 -19.99 -6.85
C ASP A 17 8.15 -18.57 -7.41
N ARG A 18 8.76 -17.54 -6.81
CA ARG A 18 8.62 -16.11 -7.17
C ARG A 18 8.60 -15.85 -8.67
N GLN A 19 9.59 -16.36 -9.39
CA GLN A 19 9.70 -16.10 -10.83
C GLN A 19 8.59 -16.79 -11.65
N GLY A 20 8.16 -17.99 -11.22
CA GLY A 20 7.04 -18.71 -11.82
C GLY A 20 5.72 -17.97 -11.57
N LEU A 21 5.50 -17.54 -10.35
CA LEU A 21 4.34 -16.74 -9.95
C LEU A 21 4.24 -15.47 -10.80
N ILE A 22 5.26 -14.63 -10.81
CA ILE A 22 5.26 -13.34 -11.53
C ILE A 22 4.96 -13.54 -13.02
N LYS A 23 5.57 -14.55 -13.67
CA LYS A 23 5.31 -14.85 -15.09
C LYS A 23 3.85 -15.24 -15.35
N GLY A 24 3.19 -15.89 -14.39
CA GLY A 24 1.79 -16.29 -14.50
C GLY A 24 0.79 -15.16 -14.32
N LEU A 25 1.15 -14.09 -13.61
CA LEU A 25 0.22 -13.03 -13.21
C LEU A 25 -0.40 -12.29 -14.40
N ALA A 26 0.37 -12.02 -15.44
CA ALA A 26 -0.12 -11.33 -16.64
C ALA A 26 -1.22 -12.15 -17.35
N ALA A 27 -1.10 -13.49 -17.38
CA ALA A 27 -2.14 -14.37 -17.92
C ALA A 27 -3.41 -14.35 -17.04
N GLY A 28 -3.28 -14.11 -15.74
CA GLY A 28 -4.38 -13.87 -14.79
C GLY A 28 -4.98 -12.47 -14.85
N GLY A 29 -4.49 -11.61 -15.76
CA GLY A 29 -5.00 -10.25 -15.92
C GLY A 29 -4.38 -9.23 -14.97
N ILE A 30 -3.39 -9.60 -14.16
CA ILE A 30 -2.65 -8.68 -13.28
C ILE A 30 -1.56 -8.00 -14.12
N GLY A 31 -1.75 -6.72 -14.40
CA GLY A 31 -0.84 -5.99 -15.32
C GLY A 31 0.21 -5.15 -14.63
N LYS A 32 -0.07 -4.71 -13.40
CA LYS A 32 0.81 -3.81 -12.65
C LYS A 32 0.83 -4.20 -11.18
N ILE A 33 2.02 -4.18 -10.59
CA ILE A 33 2.23 -4.46 -9.17
C ILE A 33 3.20 -3.42 -8.62
N ILE A 34 2.92 -2.87 -7.46
CA ILE A 34 3.87 -2.05 -6.72
C ILE A 34 4.49 -2.93 -5.63
N GLU A 35 5.74 -3.28 -5.85
CA GLU A 35 6.60 -3.96 -4.87
C GLU A 35 7.01 -2.97 -3.79
N ILE A 36 6.74 -3.31 -2.55
CA ILE A 36 7.03 -2.48 -1.39
C ILE A 36 8.28 -2.98 -0.67
N SER A 37 9.25 -2.11 -0.48
CA SER A 37 10.44 -2.39 0.30
C SER A 37 10.54 -1.40 1.44
N CYS A 38 10.44 -1.90 2.67
CA CYS A 38 10.27 -1.10 3.89
C CYS A 38 11.44 -1.22 4.89
N ASP A 39 12.47 -2.00 4.55
CA ASP A 39 13.76 -2.07 5.24
C ASP A 39 14.87 -1.70 4.24
N PRO A 40 15.72 -0.71 4.55
CA PRO A 40 16.79 -0.27 3.64
C PRO A 40 17.73 -1.38 3.16
N LYS A 41 17.93 -2.44 3.95
CA LYS A 41 18.76 -3.59 3.54
C LYS A 41 18.14 -4.42 2.42
N ASP A 42 16.81 -4.34 2.22
CA ASP A 42 16.08 -5.11 1.21
C ASP A 42 15.88 -4.32 -0.10
N PHE A 43 16.17 -3.01 -0.11
CA PHE A 43 16.05 -2.15 -1.29
C PHE A 43 16.74 -2.70 -2.55
N PRO A 44 18.00 -3.24 -2.47
CA PRO A 44 18.65 -3.81 -3.64
C PRO A 44 17.91 -4.98 -4.27
N ALA A 45 17.30 -5.85 -3.45
CA ALA A 45 16.56 -7.02 -3.93
C ALA A 45 15.28 -6.61 -4.67
N SER A 46 14.51 -5.67 -4.12
CA SER A 46 13.31 -5.14 -4.76
C SER A 46 13.63 -4.39 -6.06
N ALA A 47 14.70 -3.58 -6.08
CA ALA A 47 15.15 -2.91 -7.29
C ALA A 47 15.49 -3.92 -8.40
N ALA A 48 16.29 -4.96 -8.09
CA ALA A 48 16.66 -6.01 -9.04
C ALA A 48 15.44 -6.81 -9.54
N LEU A 49 14.45 -7.04 -8.68
CA LEU A 49 13.19 -7.68 -9.07
C LEU A 49 12.43 -6.85 -10.11
N ALA A 50 12.29 -5.55 -9.86
CA ALA A 50 11.58 -4.66 -10.77
C ALA A 50 12.30 -4.49 -12.11
N GLU A 51 13.64 -4.44 -12.13
CA GLU A 51 14.44 -4.35 -13.36
C GLU A 51 14.19 -5.54 -14.30
N GLN A 52 13.98 -6.73 -13.73
CA GLN A 52 13.74 -7.95 -14.49
C GLN A 52 12.29 -8.13 -14.95
N ASN A 53 11.35 -7.36 -14.39
CA ASN A 53 9.91 -7.55 -14.58
C ASN A 53 9.23 -6.23 -14.97
N PRO A 54 8.86 -6.03 -16.26
CA PRO A 54 8.32 -4.74 -16.74
C PRO A 54 7.07 -4.23 -15.98
N GLY A 55 6.18 -5.15 -15.56
CA GLY A 55 4.94 -4.82 -14.83
C GLY A 55 5.12 -4.55 -13.34
N ILE A 56 6.34 -4.67 -12.79
CA ILE A 56 6.63 -4.38 -11.38
C ILE A 56 7.21 -2.98 -11.27
N TYR A 57 6.59 -2.17 -10.43
CA TYR A 57 7.00 -0.85 -9.97
C TYR A 57 7.46 -0.93 -8.52
N LEU A 58 7.98 0.14 -7.96
CA LEU A 58 8.63 0.16 -6.65
C LEU A 58 8.06 1.26 -5.75
N ALA A 59 7.96 0.96 -4.47
CA ALA A 59 7.92 1.96 -3.42
C ALA A 59 9.00 1.62 -2.37
N PHE A 60 9.74 2.62 -1.94
CA PHE A 60 10.76 2.50 -0.91
C PHE A 60 10.42 3.38 0.27
N GLY A 61 10.54 2.85 1.46
CA GLY A 61 10.30 3.58 2.70
C GLY A 61 10.99 2.91 3.90
N ILE A 62 10.86 3.52 5.05
CA ILE A 62 11.31 2.96 6.32
C ILE A 62 10.08 2.78 7.20
N HIS A 63 9.73 1.50 7.45
CA HIS A 63 8.56 1.13 8.24
C HIS A 63 8.65 1.65 9.68
N PRO A 64 7.54 2.00 10.34
CA PRO A 64 7.54 2.50 11.71
C PRO A 64 8.18 1.57 12.75
N GLU A 65 8.30 0.26 12.47
CA GLU A 65 9.01 -0.67 13.35
C GLU A 65 10.50 -0.36 13.49
N PHE A 66 11.10 0.29 12.49
CA PHE A 66 12.51 0.71 12.51
C PHE A 66 12.74 2.09 13.13
N ALA A 67 11.70 2.74 13.68
CA ALA A 67 11.79 4.11 14.19
C ALA A 67 12.85 4.32 15.30
N GLU A 68 13.24 3.27 16.02
CA GLU A 68 14.27 3.33 17.06
C GLU A 68 15.65 2.90 16.56
N THR A 69 15.75 2.28 15.40
CA THR A 69 16.99 1.65 14.92
C THR A 69 17.52 2.22 13.62
N TYR A 70 16.69 2.93 12.82
CA TYR A 70 17.15 3.54 11.58
C TYR A 70 18.24 4.58 11.83
N THR A 71 19.10 4.77 10.84
CA THR A 71 20.23 5.68 10.86
C THR A 71 20.09 6.78 9.80
N GLU A 72 20.90 7.84 9.90
CA GLU A 72 20.98 8.83 8.82
C GLU A 72 21.52 8.22 7.51
N GLY A 73 22.30 7.14 7.59
CA GLY A 73 22.70 6.36 6.43
C GLY A 73 21.53 5.70 5.72
N ASP A 74 20.54 5.18 6.48
CA ASP A 74 19.32 4.58 5.94
C ASP A 74 18.43 5.64 5.26
N MET A 75 18.32 6.83 5.85
CA MET A 75 17.61 7.95 5.23
C MET A 75 18.30 8.43 3.94
N ALA A 76 19.61 8.45 3.91
CA ALA A 76 20.37 8.79 2.71
C ALA A 76 20.19 7.70 1.62
N ALA A 77 20.26 6.42 2.00
CA ALA A 77 19.98 5.30 1.09
C ALA A 77 18.55 5.40 0.51
N LEU A 78 17.54 5.63 1.36
CA LEU A 78 16.17 5.87 0.90
C LEU A 78 16.15 6.98 -0.15
N GLY A 79 16.79 8.13 0.13
CA GLY A 79 16.87 9.27 -0.80
C GLY A 79 17.45 8.92 -2.17
N GLU A 80 18.41 7.97 -2.24
CA GLU A 80 18.97 7.48 -3.50
C GLU A 80 18.02 6.49 -4.22
N TYR A 81 17.42 5.54 -3.50
CA TYR A 81 16.50 4.58 -4.09
C TYR A 81 15.21 5.22 -4.62
N LEU A 82 14.74 6.30 -4.02
CA LEU A 82 13.62 7.09 -4.55
C LEU A 82 13.89 7.72 -5.94
N LYS A 83 15.14 7.75 -6.40
CA LYS A 83 15.50 8.19 -7.78
C LYS A 83 15.41 7.06 -8.81
N HIS A 84 15.15 5.82 -8.39
CA HIS A 84 15.05 4.69 -9.28
C HIS A 84 13.92 4.93 -10.31
N PRO A 85 14.14 4.68 -11.63
CA PRO A 85 13.17 5.05 -12.68
C PRO A 85 11.82 4.32 -12.57
N LYS A 86 11.77 3.19 -11.86
CA LYS A 86 10.52 2.47 -11.57
C LYS A 86 9.95 2.76 -10.18
N CYS A 87 10.57 3.63 -9.39
CA CYS A 87 10.05 4.06 -8.11
C CYS A 87 8.91 5.07 -8.33
N VAL A 88 7.71 4.71 -7.86
CA VAL A 88 6.48 5.47 -8.09
C VAL A 88 5.87 6.02 -6.80
N ALA A 89 6.40 5.63 -5.65
CA ALA A 89 5.93 6.12 -4.34
C ALA A 89 7.04 6.04 -3.29
N LEU A 90 6.94 6.87 -2.26
CA LEU A 90 7.61 6.66 -1.00
C LEU A 90 6.73 5.79 -0.11
N GLY A 91 7.27 4.74 0.45
CA GLY A 91 6.56 3.83 1.35
C GLY A 91 7.20 2.43 1.38
N GLU A 92 6.92 1.69 2.39
CA GLU A 92 5.90 1.84 3.41
C GLU A 92 6.41 2.71 4.57
N THR A 93 5.63 3.68 4.98
CA THR A 93 5.92 4.55 6.13
C THR A 93 4.64 4.86 6.89
N GLY A 94 4.74 5.26 8.14
CA GLY A 94 3.55 5.59 8.91
C GLY A 94 3.68 5.37 10.40
N LEU A 95 2.61 4.83 11.02
CA LEU A 95 2.51 4.64 12.47
C LEU A 95 1.91 3.26 12.80
N ASP A 96 2.60 2.50 13.66
CA ASP A 96 2.12 1.22 14.20
C ASP A 96 2.18 1.24 15.73
N TYR A 97 1.00 1.26 16.38
CA TYR A 97 0.89 1.23 17.84
C TYR A 97 0.40 -0.13 18.37
N TYR A 98 0.32 -1.12 17.49
CA TYR A 98 -0.10 -2.46 17.86
C TYR A 98 1.01 -3.26 18.54
N TRP A 99 2.23 -3.26 17.96
CA TRP A 99 3.37 -4.02 18.49
C TRP A 99 4.04 -3.27 19.63
N LYS A 100 4.03 -3.87 20.82
CA LYS A 100 4.59 -3.27 22.04
C LYS A 100 5.90 -3.95 22.45
N PRO A 101 6.88 -3.21 22.99
CA PRO A 101 6.84 -1.75 23.18
C PRO A 101 6.98 -0.98 21.85
N TYR A 102 6.40 0.21 21.74
CA TYR A 102 6.64 1.14 20.62
C TYR A 102 7.00 2.52 21.15
N ASN A 103 7.77 3.26 20.39
CA ASN A 103 8.14 4.64 20.69
C ASN A 103 7.34 5.60 19.79
N ARG A 104 6.23 6.13 20.34
CA ARG A 104 5.31 7.00 19.61
C ARG A 104 6.02 8.22 19.02
N GLU A 105 6.90 8.86 19.79
CA GLU A 105 7.58 10.11 19.37
C GLU A 105 8.54 9.83 18.21
N LYS A 106 9.30 8.74 18.28
CA LYS A 106 10.19 8.31 17.21
C LYS A 106 9.45 7.93 15.93
N GLN A 107 8.32 7.24 16.05
CA GLN A 107 7.50 6.94 14.88
C GLN A 107 6.95 8.22 14.23
N LEU A 108 6.46 9.18 15.02
CA LEU A 108 5.98 10.47 14.53
C LEU A 108 7.10 11.28 13.86
N GLU A 109 8.31 11.27 14.43
CA GLU A 109 9.50 11.93 13.85
C GLU A 109 9.83 11.31 12.47
N LEU A 110 10.00 9.97 12.42
CA LEU A 110 10.32 9.25 11.20
C LEU A 110 9.25 9.44 10.11
N PHE A 111 7.97 9.37 10.49
CA PHE A 111 6.85 9.56 9.58
C PHE A 111 6.89 10.97 8.95
N ARG A 112 7.04 12.03 9.77
CA ARG A 112 7.14 13.41 9.26
C ARG A 112 8.34 13.61 8.34
N ARG A 113 9.52 13.09 8.68
CA ARG A 113 10.71 13.17 7.83
C ARG A 113 10.46 12.56 6.45
N GLN A 114 9.78 11.42 6.39
CA GLN A 114 9.47 10.77 5.12
C GLN A 114 8.36 11.50 4.35
N LEU A 115 7.36 12.07 5.02
CA LEU A 115 6.36 12.93 4.37
C LEU A 115 7.00 14.19 3.74
N ASP A 116 7.92 14.83 4.45
CA ASP A 116 8.65 15.99 3.93
C ASP A 116 9.48 15.61 2.70
N MET A 117 10.17 14.46 2.76
CA MET A 117 10.94 13.91 1.63
C MET A 117 10.05 13.62 0.41
N ALA A 118 8.84 13.12 0.62
CA ALA A 118 7.88 12.85 -0.46
C ALA A 118 7.37 14.15 -1.09
N ILE A 119 7.07 15.17 -0.29
CA ILE A 119 6.66 16.50 -0.78
C ILE A 119 7.76 17.13 -1.64
N GLU A 120 9.02 17.10 -1.17
CA GLU A 120 10.16 17.64 -1.91
C GLU A 120 10.34 17.02 -3.30
N ARG A 121 9.90 15.77 -3.47
CA ARG A 121 10.01 14.99 -4.71
C ARG A 121 8.72 14.92 -5.51
N ASP A 122 7.65 15.55 -5.04
CA ASP A 122 6.29 15.44 -5.59
C ASP A 122 5.80 13.98 -5.73
N MET A 123 6.26 13.09 -4.85
CA MET A 123 5.93 11.66 -4.86
C MET A 123 4.72 11.34 -3.99
N PRO A 124 3.85 10.39 -4.40
CA PRO A 124 2.83 9.86 -3.52
C PRO A 124 3.43 8.99 -2.42
N VAL A 125 2.68 8.81 -1.33
CA VAL A 125 3.10 8.04 -0.16
C VAL A 125 2.18 6.84 0.04
N SER A 126 2.75 5.63 0.23
CA SER A 126 2.03 4.46 0.73
C SER A 126 2.16 4.40 2.26
N MET A 127 1.03 4.56 2.96
CA MET A 127 1.00 4.79 4.41
C MET A 127 0.45 3.59 5.18
N HIS A 128 1.25 3.09 6.13
CA HIS A 128 0.89 2.09 7.11
C HIS A 128 0.32 2.73 8.36
N ILE A 129 -0.93 2.43 8.70
CA ILE A 129 -1.54 2.96 9.94
C ILE A 129 -2.24 1.85 10.70
N ARG A 130 -1.67 1.47 11.83
CA ARG A 130 -2.22 0.43 12.69
C ARG A 130 -2.41 0.94 14.11
N GLU A 131 -3.66 0.99 14.58
CA GLU A 131 -4.08 1.52 15.91
C GLU A 131 -3.62 2.96 16.19
N ALA A 132 -3.31 3.74 15.15
CA ALA A 132 -2.69 5.07 15.23
C ALA A 132 -3.43 6.17 14.45
N TYR A 133 -4.70 5.93 14.05
CA TYR A 133 -5.46 6.87 13.20
C TYR A 133 -5.59 8.28 13.79
N GLY A 134 -5.69 8.41 15.13
CA GLY A 134 -5.77 9.72 15.78
C GLY A 134 -4.57 10.60 15.48
N ASP A 135 -3.37 10.09 15.72
CA ASP A 135 -2.13 10.80 15.48
C ASP A 135 -1.86 10.97 13.97
N CYS A 136 -2.13 9.93 13.19
CA CYS A 136 -2.00 9.99 11.74
C CYS A 136 -2.81 11.14 11.14
N MET A 137 -4.10 11.23 11.48
CA MET A 137 -4.96 12.31 10.98
C MET A 137 -4.47 13.69 11.42
N GLY A 138 -4.03 13.83 12.69
CA GLY A 138 -3.43 15.08 13.18
C GLY A 138 -2.18 15.49 12.39
N VAL A 139 -1.33 14.51 12.03
CA VAL A 139 -0.16 14.76 11.16
C VAL A 139 -0.64 15.19 9.76
N LEU A 140 -1.46 14.39 9.08
CA LEU A 140 -1.86 14.64 7.69
C LEU A 140 -2.61 15.97 7.52
N GLU A 141 -3.50 16.31 8.45
CA GLU A 141 -4.22 17.58 8.46
C GLU A 141 -3.27 18.77 8.64
N SER A 142 -2.18 18.62 9.40
CA SER A 142 -1.17 19.68 9.56
C SER A 142 -0.43 20.02 8.26
N TYR A 143 -0.43 19.10 7.29
CA TYR A 143 0.14 19.33 5.96
C TYR A 143 -0.82 20.03 4.98
N GLY A 144 -2.10 20.23 5.37
CA GLY A 144 -3.06 21.04 4.59
C GLY A 144 -3.32 20.53 3.17
N GLY A 145 -3.40 19.21 2.98
CA GLY A 145 -3.68 18.59 1.67
C GLY A 145 -2.49 18.52 0.71
N ARG A 146 -1.27 18.84 1.18
CA ARG A 146 -0.05 18.72 0.35
C ARG A 146 0.42 17.29 0.14
N ILE A 147 -0.03 16.35 0.98
CA ILE A 147 0.33 14.93 0.88
C ILE A 147 -0.55 14.28 -0.19
N LYS A 148 0.09 13.72 -1.21
CA LYS A 148 -0.52 12.76 -2.14
C LYS A 148 -0.26 11.37 -1.59
N GLY A 149 -1.21 10.45 -1.65
CA GLY A 149 -0.91 9.09 -1.18
C GLY A 149 -2.11 8.21 -0.98
N VAL A 150 -1.81 7.02 -0.48
CA VAL A 150 -2.77 5.96 -0.17
C VAL A 150 -2.59 5.49 1.28
N MET A 151 -3.72 5.33 1.95
CA MET A 151 -3.80 4.60 3.21
C MET A 151 -3.86 3.11 2.86
N HIS A 152 -2.72 2.44 2.89
CA HIS A 152 -2.64 1.02 2.59
C HIS A 152 -3.32 0.18 3.68
N CYS A 153 -3.81 -1.00 3.32
CA CYS A 153 -4.48 -1.95 4.22
C CYS A 153 -5.53 -1.28 5.13
N PHE A 154 -6.38 -0.43 4.52
CA PHE A 154 -7.23 0.48 5.27
C PHE A 154 -8.13 -0.25 6.27
N SER A 155 -7.93 0.02 7.55
CA SER A 155 -8.64 -0.59 8.68
C SER A 155 -9.41 0.43 9.53
N GLY A 156 -9.45 1.70 9.10
CA GLY A 156 -10.15 2.79 9.76
C GLY A 156 -11.67 2.68 9.66
N SER A 157 -12.38 3.57 10.35
CA SER A 157 -13.83 3.70 10.25
C SER A 157 -14.25 4.44 8.97
N ALA A 158 -15.55 4.37 8.64
CA ALA A 158 -16.14 5.16 7.53
C ALA A 158 -15.84 6.66 7.68
N GLY A 159 -15.97 7.22 8.88
CA GLY A 159 -15.68 8.64 9.14
C GLY A 159 -14.19 8.99 8.95
N ILE A 160 -13.26 8.07 9.21
CA ILE A 160 -11.84 8.27 8.89
C ILE A 160 -11.63 8.22 7.37
N ALA A 161 -12.29 7.28 6.67
CA ALA A 161 -12.22 7.20 5.21
C ALA A 161 -12.71 8.50 4.53
N GLU A 162 -13.81 9.07 5.02
CA GLU A 162 -14.34 10.36 4.54
C GLU A 162 -13.35 11.51 4.77
N ARG A 163 -12.72 11.57 5.95
CA ARG A 163 -11.69 12.59 6.25
C ARG A 163 -10.46 12.43 5.34
N CYS A 164 -9.96 11.20 5.15
CA CYS A 164 -8.85 10.92 4.24
C CYS A 164 -9.19 11.33 2.80
N ALA A 165 -10.39 10.99 2.32
CA ALA A 165 -10.87 11.40 1.00
C ALA A 165 -10.96 12.92 0.87
N GLY A 166 -11.40 13.62 1.92
CA GLY A 166 -11.42 15.10 1.99
C GLY A 166 -10.04 15.74 1.88
N LEU A 167 -8.98 15.05 2.29
CA LEU A 167 -7.58 15.44 2.09
C LEU A 167 -7.03 15.03 0.70
N GLY A 168 -7.84 14.40 -0.15
CA GLY A 168 -7.42 13.92 -1.47
C GLY A 168 -6.72 12.56 -1.48
N LEU A 169 -6.67 11.88 -0.34
CA LEU A 169 -6.01 10.58 -0.19
C LEU A 169 -6.85 9.44 -0.76
N TYR A 170 -6.17 8.36 -1.13
CA TYR A 170 -6.77 7.11 -1.56
C TYR A 170 -6.81 6.11 -0.39
N MET A 171 -7.74 5.17 -0.45
CA MET A 171 -7.83 4.03 0.47
C MET A 171 -7.70 2.74 -0.31
N ALA A 172 -6.70 1.93 0.04
CA ALA A 172 -6.52 0.61 -0.54
C ALA A 172 -7.13 -0.47 0.37
N PHE A 173 -7.79 -1.42 -0.26
CA PHE A 173 -8.44 -2.54 0.42
C PHE A 173 -7.87 -3.86 -0.10
N GLY A 174 -7.43 -4.69 0.83
CA GLY A 174 -6.88 -6.01 0.58
C GLY A 174 -7.83 -7.16 0.96
N GLY A 175 -7.27 -8.37 1.09
CA GLY A 175 -8.01 -9.60 1.39
C GLY A 175 -8.89 -9.54 2.63
N ALA A 176 -8.48 -8.77 3.64
CA ALA A 176 -9.26 -8.57 4.86
C ALA A 176 -10.67 -7.99 4.62
N LEU A 177 -10.91 -7.31 3.49
CA LEU A 177 -12.24 -6.81 3.11
C LEU A 177 -13.25 -7.95 2.92
N THR A 178 -12.79 -9.13 2.53
CA THR A 178 -13.64 -10.31 2.29
C THR A 178 -14.00 -11.07 3.56
N PHE A 179 -13.32 -10.82 4.69
CA PHE A 179 -13.49 -11.58 5.91
C PHE A 179 -14.86 -11.32 6.55
N ARG A 180 -15.58 -12.39 6.87
CA ARG A 180 -16.92 -12.33 7.50
C ARG A 180 -16.91 -11.59 8.85
N SER A 181 -15.80 -11.62 9.58
CA SER A 181 -15.61 -10.92 10.85
C SER A 181 -15.34 -9.42 10.69
N ASN A 182 -14.88 -8.98 9.51
CA ASN A 182 -14.57 -7.58 9.26
C ASN A 182 -15.85 -6.78 8.97
N LYS A 183 -16.37 -6.10 9.99
CA LYS A 183 -17.56 -5.23 9.84
C LYS A 183 -17.22 -3.79 9.49
N LYS A 184 -16.01 -3.34 9.83
CA LYS A 184 -15.55 -1.96 9.59
C LYS A 184 -15.14 -1.73 8.13
N GLY A 185 -14.39 -2.68 7.55
CA GLY A 185 -13.87 -2.56 6.19
C GLY A 185 -14.96 -2.32 5.13
N PRO A 186 -16.05 -3.13 5.08
CA PRO A 186 -17.14 -2.88 4.14
C PRO A 186 -17.79 -1.50 4.30
N ALA A 187 -17.99 -1.02 5.54
CA ALA A 187 -18.55 0.31 5.79
C ALA A 187 -17.60 1.42 5.33
N ALA A 188 -16.29 1.27 5.56
CA ALA A 188 -15.29 2.21 5.10
C ALA A 188 -15.18 2.22 3.57
N CYS A 189 -15.17 1.05 2.93
CA CYS A 189 -15.17 0.93 1.46
C CYS A 189 -16.43 1.60 0.86
N ALA A 190 -17.61 1.39 1.47
CA ALA A 190 -18.85 2.03 1.03
C ALA A 190 -18.79 3.56 1.13
N ALA A 191 -18.20 4.12 2.21
CA ALA A 191 -18.04 5.56 2.43
C ALA A 191 -16.97 6.20 1.53
N THR A 192 -15.95 5.44 1.11
CA THR A 192 -14.89 5.95 0.23
C THR A 192 -15.43 6.30 -1.15
N PRO A 193 -15.20 7.50 -1.70
CA PRO A 193 -15.54 7.81 -3.10
C PRO A 193 -14.90 6.82 -4.06
N ILE A 194 -15.61 6.41 -5.12
CA ILE A 194 -15.14 5.37 -6.05
C ILE A 194 -13.83 5.77 -6.77
N ASP A 195 -13.62 7.06 -6.97
CA ASP A 195 -12.40 7.63 -7.56
C ASP A 195 -11.24 7.76 -6.56
N ARG A 196 -11.40 7.26 -5.34
CA ARG A 196 -10.39 7.19 -4.27
C ARG A 196 -10.14 5.76 -3.77
N LEU A 197 -10.70 4.75 -4.45
CA LEU A 197 -10.52 3.35 -4.11
C LEU A 197 -9.32 2.75 -4.86
N LEU A 198 -8.53 1.94 -4.15
CA LEU A 198 -7.46 1.10 -4.71
C LEU A 198 -7.59 -0.33 -4.22
N THR A 199 -7.03 -1.28 -4.96
CA THR A 199 -6.88 -2.69 -4.58
C THR A 199 -5.44 -3.01 -4.28
N GLU A 200 -5.23 -3.90 -3.33
CA GLU A 200 -3.92 -4.45 -2.98
C GLU A 200 -4.07 -5.87 -2.44
N THR A 201 -2.97 -6.60 -2.38
CA THR A 201 -2.95 -7.89 -1.67
C THR A 201 -2.34 -7.79 -0.29
N ASP A 202 -1.30 -7.00 -0.11
CA ASP A 202 -0.40 -7.04 1.04
C ASP A 202 0.21 -8.46 1.20
N CYS A 203 0.44 -9.12 0.05
CA CYS A 203 0.96 -10.48 0.05
C CYS A 203 2.42 -10.53 0.56
N PRO A 204 2.79 -11.59 1.28
CA PRO A 204 2.14 -12.90 1.41
C PRO A 204 1.03 -12.99 2.48
N TYR A 205 0.64 -11.87 3.08
CA TYR A 205 -0.30 -11.83 4.21
C TYR A 205 -1.76 -11.72 3.77
N MET A 206 -2.68 -12.09 4.67
CA MET A 206 -4.12 -11.78 4.59
C MET A 206 -4.82 -12.23 3.29
N ALA A 207 -4.58 -13.45 2.82
CA ALA A 207 -5.29 -14.01 1.68
C ALA A 207 -6.83 -13.85 1.84
N PRO A 208 -7.54 -13.46 0.75
CA PRO A 208 -9.00 -13.27 0.81
C PRO A 208 -9.75 -14.59 0.98
N GLU A 209 -11.01 -14.53 1.43
CA GLU A 209 -11.91 -15.69 1.34
C GLU A 209 -12.12 -16.10 -0.13
N PRO A 210 -12.16 -17.40 -0.46
CA PRO A 210 -12.13 -18.56 0.44
C PRO A 210 -10.73 -19.06 0.83
N HIS A 211 -9.66 -18.36 0.47
CA HIS A 211 -8.25 -18.77 0.65
C HIS A 211 -7.63 -18.32 1.97
N ARG A 212 -8.46 -17.89 2.92
CA ARG A 212 -7.98 -17.44 4.23
C ARG A 212 -7.15 -18.49 4.94
N GLY A 213 -5.91 -18.12 5.32
CA GLY A 213 -4.93 -19.01 5.96
C GLY A 213 -3.93 -19.65 4.99
N GLU A 214 -4.12 -19.45 3.69
CA GLU A 214 -3.13 -19.77 2.66
C GLU A 214 -2.16 -18.59 2.46
N ARG A 215 -1.07 -18.80 1.74
CA ARG A 215 -0.19 -17.71 1.29
C ARG A 215 -0.96 -16.84 0.28
N ASN A 216 -1.01 -15.55 0.55
CA ASN A 216 -1.59 -14.59 -0.39
C ASN A 216 -0.65 -14.33 -1.56
N ASP A 217 -1.19 -13.97 -2.72
CA ASP A 217 -0.44 -13.52 -3.88
C ASP A 217 -1.27 -12.56 -4.76
N PRO A 218 -0.65 -11.81 -5.69
CA PRO A 218 -1.38 -10.84 -6.53
C PRO A 218 -2.49 -11.45 -7.40
N GLY A 219 -2.48 -12.76 -7.65
CA GLY A 219 -3.53 -13.47 -8.37
C GLY A 219 -4.91 -13.40 -7.69
N TYR A 220 -4.96 -13.02 -6.41
CA TYR A 220 -6.22 -12.85 -5.68
C TYR A 220 -6.85 -11.45 -5.79
N ILE A 221 -6.23 -10.49 -6.47
CA ILE A 221 -6.81 -9.16 -6.70
C ILE A 221 -8.24 -9.22 -7.30
N PRO A 222 -8.56 -10.12 -8.25
CA PRO A 222 -9.92 -10.23 -8.78
C PRO A 222 -10.98 -10.51 -7.71
N LEU A 223 -10.66 -11.30 -6.68
CA LEU A 223 -11.58 -11.59 -5.56
C LEU A 223 -11.84 -10.34 -4.71
N ILE A 224 -10.78 -9.58 -4.43
CA ILE A 224 -10.85 -8.33 -3.66
C ILE A 224 -11.65 -7.28 -4.44
N CYS A 225 -11.33 -7.11 -5.72
CA CYS A 225 -12.03 -6.21 -6.63
C CYS A 225 -13.53 -6.56 -6.75
N GLY A 226 -13.85 -7.86 -6.87
CA GLY A 226 -15.23 -8.35 -6.89
C GLY A 226 -15.99 -7.99 -5.61
N LYS A 227 -15.35 -8.11 -4.44
CA LYS A 227 -15.94 -7.69 -3.17
C LYS A 227 -16.18 -6.19 -3.09
N MET A 228 -15.24 -5.38 -3.57
CA MET A 228 -15.42 -3.92 -3.65
C MET A 228 -16.57 -3.55 -4.60
N ALA A 229 -16.69 -4.25 -5.75
CA ALA A 229 -17.77 -4.05 -6.70
C ALA A 229 -19.15 -4.35 -6.07
N GLU A 230 -19.27 -5.46 -5.34
CA GLU A 230 -20.47 -5.81 -4.55
C GLU A 230 -20.86 -4.68 -3.60
N ILE A 231 -19.89 -4.16 -2.80
CA ILE A 231 -20.13 -3.10 -1.82
C ILE A 231 -20.56 -1.79 -2.50
N LYS A 232 -19.97 -1.46 -3.67
CA LYS A 232 -20.27 -0.23 -4.41
C LYS A 232 -21.47 -0.33 -5.33
N GLY A 233 -22.03 -1.53 -5.52
CA GLY A 233 -23.17 -1.75 -6.41
C GLY A 233 -22.85 -1.54 -7.90
N VAL A 234 -21.63 -1.87 -8.31
CA VAL A 234 -21.15 -1.78 -9.70
C VAL A 234 -20.72 -3.16 -10.20
N SER A 235 -20.46 -3.32 -11.50
CA SER A 235 -19.89 -4.58 -12.02
C SER A 235 -18.41 -4.72 -11.64
N ALA A 236 -17.90 -5.96 -11.62
CA ALA A 236 -16.49 -6.25 -11.36
C ALA A 236 -15.59 -5.57 -12.41
N ASP A 237 -16.00 -5.56 -13.67
CA ASP A 237 -15.26 -4.91 -14.76
C ASP A 237 -15.19 -3.39 -14.57
N GLU A 238 -16.31 -2.77 -14.17
CA GLU A 238 -16.33 -1.34 -13.87
C GLU A 238 -15.41 -1.02 -12.69
N MET A 239 -15.46 -1.82 -11.62
CA MET A 239 -14.58 -1.62 -10.46
C MET A 239 -13.11 -1.79 -10.84
N ALA A 240 -12.76 -2.83 -11.60
CA ALA A 240 -11.40 -3.06 -12.08
C ALA A 240 -10.87 -1.87 -12.89
N ARG A 241 -11.70 -1.35 -13.82
CA ARG A 241 -11.37 -0.17 -14.61
C ARG A 241 -11.16 1.06 -13.73
N ARG A 242 -12.05 1.32 -12.75
CA ARG A 242 -11.93 2.46 -11.83
C ARG A 242 -10.66 2.40 -10.99
N VAL A 243 -10.34 1.23 -10.45
CA VAL A 243 -9.14 1.05 -9.63
C VAL A 243 -7.87 1.22 -10.47
N GLU A 244 -7.85 0.70 -11.69
CA GLU A 244 -6.73 0.90 -12.63
C GLU A 244 -6.53 2.40 -12.96
N GLU A 245 -7.61 3.12 -13.28
CA GLU A 245 -7.58 4.57 -13.52
C GLU A 245 -7.11 5.37 -12.29
N ASN A 246 -7.54 4.97 -11.09
CA ASN A 246 -7.14 5.58 -9.84
C ASN A 246 -5.65 5.35 -9.56
N GLY A 247 -5.17 4.11 -9.73
CA GLY A 247 -3.76 3.78 -9.59
C GLY A 247 -2.88 4.54 -10.59
N ALA A 248 -3.29 4.58 -11.85
CA ALA A 248 -2.58 5.35 -12.88
C ALA A 248 -2.50 6.84 -12.52
N ARG A 249 -3.60 7.41 -12.00
CA ARG A 249 -3.64 8.82 -11.59
C ARG A 249 -2.77 9.11 -10.38
N LEU A 250 -2.73 8.21 -9.39
CA LEU A 250 -1.95 8.42 -8.18
C LEU A 250 -0.45 8.21 -8.43
N PHE A 251 -0.10 7.12 -9.10
CA PHE A 251 1.29 6.66 -9.23
C PHE A 251 1.96 7.01 -10.58
N GLY A 252 1.20 7.50 -11.55
CA GLY A 252 1.73 7.86 -12.87
C GLY A 252 2.09 6.65 -13.75
N ILE A 253 1.43 5.50 -13.59
CA ILE A 253 1.76 4.22 -14.25
C ILE A 253 0.64 3.67 -15.11
#